data_bac75b48566674b9101c29f06f3939a8
#
_entry.id   bac75b48566674b9101c29f06f3939a8
#
_cell.length_a   1.000
_cell.length_b   1.000
_cell.length_c   1.000
_cell.angle_alpha   90.00
_cell.angle_beta   90.00
_cell.angle_gamma   90.00
#
_symmetry.space_group_name_H-M   'P 1'
#
loop_
_entity.id
_entity.type
_entity.pdbx_description
1 polymer ?
#
loop_
_entity_poly.entity_id
_entity_poly.type
_entity_poly.pdbx_seq_one_letter_code
_entity_poly.pdbx_strand_id
1 'polypeptide(L)'
;MNKRSLLLTALMLVTPLAALAAPPKPLRVNESVDIKAPLDKVWAASKDFDSLNKWHPGFAKDVLMKGKNNTQGAVRQLTIKDGPSFTEELLDFSETLHTYQYRIIESPLPLNGYVATFTVKPGKKPDTTTVTWSAKFTRKNLADNPPAGETDDDAQKLITGVFQSGLANLKKITEG
;
A
#
# COMPACT_ATOMS: atom_id res chain seq x y z
N MET A 1 -57.77 -23.45 -55.81
CA MET A 1 -57.12 -23.91 -54.57
C MET A 1 -55.80 -23.18 -54.42
N ASN A 2 -55.78 -22.08 -53.63
CA ASN A 2 -54.57 -21.25 -53.46
C ASN A 2 -53.85 -21.67 -52.19
N LYS A 3 -52.63 -22.20 -52.34
CA LYS A 3 -51.74 -22.47 -51.21
C LYS A 3 -50.95 -21.16 -50.89
N ARG A 4 -51.24 -20.51 -49.78
CA ARG A 4 -50.45 -19.42 -49.23
C ARG A 4 -49.34 -20.00 -48.37
N SER A 5 -48.08 -19.89 -48.82
CA SER A 5 -46.89 -20.20 -48.04
C SER A 5 -46.64 -19.05 -47.05
N LEU A 6 -46.69 -19.32 -45.75
CA LEU A 6 -46.24 -18.38 -44.68
C LEU A 6 -44.70 -18.55 -44.54
N LEU A 7 -43.95 -17.52 -44.92
CA LEU A 7 -42.53 -17.42 -44.59
C LEU A 7 -42.45 -16.83 -43.14
N LEU A 8 -42.03 -17.70 -42.20
CA LEU A 8 -41.61 -17.25 -40.85
C LEU A 8 -40.18 -16.71 -40.93
N THR A 9 -40.03 -15.41 -40.83
CA THR A 9 -38.69 -14.78 -40.68
C THR A 9 -38.30 -14.82 -39.20
N ALA A 10 -37.40 -15.70 -38.84
CA ALA A 10 -36.82 -15.73 -37.47
C ALA A 10 -35.81 -14.59 -37.30
N LEU A 11 -36.19 -13.58 -36.53
CA LEU A 11 -35.32 -12.48 -36.12
C LEU A 11 -34.39 -12.98 -35.00
N MET A 12 -33.12 -13.30 -35.31
CA MET A 12 -32.12 -13.60 -34.29
C MET A 12 -31.70 -12.32 -33.60
N LEU A 13 -32.09 -12.15 -32.32
CA LEU A 13 -31.57 -11.12 -31.43
C LEU A 13 -30.13 -11.52 -31.06
N VAL A 14 -29.14 -10.86 -31.67
CA VAL A 14 -27.75 -10.92 -31.23
C VAL A 14 -27.60 -9.98 -30.04
N THR A 15 -27.63 -10.52 -28.83
CA THR A 15 -27.27 -9.75 -27.61
C THR A 15 -25.76 -9.55 -27.60
N PRO A 16 -25.24 -8.30 -27.53
CA PRO A 16 -23.79 -8.11 -27.38
C PRO A 16 -23.37 -8.65 -26.02
N LEU A 17 -22.47 -9.63 -26.02
CA LEU A 17 -21.80 -10.10 -24.83
C LEU A 17 -20.88 -8.96 -24.35
N ALA A 18 -21.27 -8.27 -23.27
CA ALA A 18 -20.41 -7.26 -22.66
C ALA A 18 -19.15 -7.97 -22.17
N ALA A 19 -18.01 -7.68 -22.81
CA ALA A 19 -16.73 -8.18 -22.36
C ALA A 19 -16.46 -7.58 -20.97
N LEU A 20 -16.47 -8.42 -19.94
CA LEU A 20 -16.02 -8.05 -18.61
C LEU A 20 -14.53 -7.69 -18.72
N ALA A 21 -14.18 -6.43 -18.45
CA ALA A 21 -12.80 -6.00 -18.40
C ALA A 21 -12.04 -6.86 -17.38
N ALA A 22 -10.85 -7.32 -17.75
CA ALA A 22 -10.00 -8.07 -16.84
C ALA A 22 -9.68 -7.21 -15.59
N PRO A 23 -9.62 -7.81 -14.39
CA PRO A 23 -9.28 -7.05 -13.19
C PRO A 23 -7.88 -6.41 -13.35
N PRO A 24 -7.69 -5.19 -12.80
CA PRO A 24 -6.43 -4.48 -12.94
C PRO A 24 -5.28 -5.30 -12.33
N LYS A 25 -4.13 -5.32 -13.03
CA LYS A 25 -2.93 -6.02 -12.56
C LYS A 25 -2.38 -5.32 -11.30
N PRO A 26 -2.19 -6.04 -10.18
CA PRO A 26 -1.64 -5.43 -8.99
C PRO A 26 -0.19 -4.97 -9.19
N LEU A 27 0.09 -3.74 -8.77
CA LEU A 27 1.43 -3.17 -8.66
C LEU A 27 2.08 -3.65 -7.36
N ARG A 28 3.41 -3.66 -7.34
CA ARG A 28 4.21 -4.03 -6.16
C ARG A 28 5.39 -3.08 -6.03
N VAL A 29 5.64 -2.67 -4.80
CA VAL A 29 6.86 -1.98 -4.39
C VAL A 29 7.50 -2.78 -3.27
N ASN A 30 8.81 -2.91 -3.30
CA ASN A 30 9.57 -3.60 -2.27
C ASN A 30 10.93 -2.91 -2.11
N GLU A 31 11.08 -2.17 -1.02
CA GLU A 31 12.28 -1.45 -0.67
C GLU A 31 12.92 -2.06 0.57
N SER A 32 14.24 -2.03 0.65
CA SER A 32 14.97 -2.51 1.81
C SER A 32 16.22 -1.71 2.08
N VAL A 33 16.65 -1.70 3.35
CA VAL A 33 17.88 -1.04 3.78
C VAL A 33 18.60 -1.90 4.83
N ASP A 34 19.91 -1.97 4.71
CA ASP A 34 20.77 -2.51 5.78
C ASP A 34 21.23 -1.38 6.70
N ILE A 35 21.02 -1.56 8.00
CA ILE A 35 21.28 -0.61 9.07
C ILE A 35 22.36 -1.19 9.99
N LYS A 36 23.40 -0.40 10.32
CA LYS A 36 24.45 -0.78 11.27
C LYS A 36 24.01 -0.49 12.71
N ALA A 37 23.01 -1.22 13.15
CA ALA A 37 22.49 -1.15 14.51
C ALA A 37 21.86 -2.50 14.89
N PRO A 38 21.79 -2.85 16.20
CA PRO A 38 21.12 -4.05 16.68
C PRO A 38 19.63 -4.04 16.32
N LEU A 39 19.08 -5.23 16.07
CA LEU A 39 17.68 -5.42 15.67
C LEU A 39 16.71 -4.74 16.65
N ASP A 40 16.91 -4.95 17.95
CA ASP A 40 16.02 -4.39 18.99
C ASP A 40 15.98 -2.86 18.96
N LYS A 41 17.12 -2.19 18.68
CA LYS A 41 17.17 -0.72 18.53
C LYS A 41 16.35 -0.26 17.34
N VAL A 42 16.51 -0.93 16.20
CA VAL A 42 15.77 -0.59 14.96
C VAL A 42 14.28 -0.87 15.11
N TRP A 43 13.93 -2.02 15.68
CA TRP A 43 12.53 -2.38 15.93
C TRP A 43 11.86 -1.43 16.92
N ALA A 44 12.50 -1.13 18.05
CA ALA A 44 11.97 -0.16 19.02
C ALA A 44 11.71 1.23 18.42
N ALA A 45 12.54 1.66 17.46
CA ALA A 45 12.37 2.95 16.78
C ALA A 45 11.20 2.97 15.79
N SER A 46 10.76 1.81 15.27
CA SER A 46 9.84 1.72 14.12
C SER A 46 8.57 0.92 14.36
N LYS A 47 8.44 0.20 15.47
CA LYS A 47 7.34 -0.75 15.70
C LYS A 47 6.00 -0.13 16.03
N ASP A 48 5.99 1.05 16.66
CA ASP A 48 4.75 1.66 17.14
C ASP A 48 3.92 2.17 15.96
N PHE A 49 2.75 1.54 15.78
CA PHE A 49 1.87 1.84 14.64
C PHE A 49 1.38 3.29 14.64
N ASP A 50 1.28 3.93 15.81
CA ASP A 50 0.87 5.33 15.98
C ASP A 50 2.04 6.33 16.06
N SER A 51 3.21 5.98 15.50
CA SER A 51 4.40 6.83 15.62
C SER A 51 5.24 6.95 14.34
N LEU A 52 4.64 6.72 13.18
CA LEU A 52 5.34 6.83 11.89
C LEU A 52 5.99 8.21 11.70
N ASN A 53 5.32 9.27 12.13
CA ASN A 53 5.82 10.64 12.04
C ASN A 53 7.07 10.92 12.88
N LYS A 54 7.42 10.05 13.83
CA LYS A 54 8.65 10.20 14.64
C LYS A 54 9.90 9.80 13.87
N TRP A 55 9.76 8.93 12.89
CA TRP A 55 10.89 8.44 12.12
C TRP A 55 10.76 8.63 10.60
N HIS A 56 9.57 8.91 10.07
CA HIS A 56 9.37 9.16 8.64
C HIS A 56 9.20 10.67 8.37
N PRO A 57 10.12 11.31 7.63
CA PRO A 57 10.14 12.77 7.47
C PRO A 57 8.98 13.34 6.64
N GLY A 58 8.28 12.49 5.88
CA GLY A 58 7.15 12.87 5.02
C GLY A 58 5.83 13.05 5.76
N PHE A 59 5.75 12.68 7.05
CA PHE A 59 4.50 12.79 7.82
C PHE A 59 4.62 13.82 8.95
N ALA A 60 3.65 14.74 8.98
CA ALA A 60 3.58 15.77 10.02
C ALA A 60 2.90 15.23 11.30
N LYS A 61 1.93 14.32 11.14
CA LYS A 61 1.16 13.75 12.25
C LYS A 61 0.84 12.29 12.01
N ASP A 62 0.77 11.55 13.12
CA ASP A 62 0.24 10.19 13.21
C ASP A 62 -0.62 10.11 14.47
N VAL A 63 -1.90 9.84 14.33
CA VAL A 63 -2.87 9.88 15.43
C VAL A 63 -3.68 8.60 15.45
N LEU A 64 -3.65 7.88 16.56
CA LEU A 64 -4.51 6.72 16.76
C LEU A 64 -5.97 7.18 16.91
N MET A 65 -6.81 6.77 15.95
CA MET A 65 -8.23 7.13 15.88
C MET A 65 -9.13 6.10 16.54
N LYS A 66 -8.70 4.82 16.52
CA LYS A 66 -9.50 3.69 17.04
C LYS A 66 -8.59 2.57 17.49
N GLY A 67 -9.02 1.83 18.50
CA GLY A 67 -8.34 0.64 19.02
C GLY A 67 -7.18 0.98 19.96
N LYS A 68 -6.25 0.05 20.08
CA LYS A 68 -5.04 0.15 20.89
C LYS A 68 -3.82 -0.01 19.97
N ASN A 69 -2.78 0.80 20.21
CA ASN A 69 -1.54 0.71 19.43
C ASN A 69 -1.01 -0.74 19.35
N ASN A 70 -0.44 -1.12 18.21
CA ASN A 70 0.11 -2.45 17.96
C ASN A 70 -0.88 -3.61 18.16
N THR A 71 -2.18 -3.35 18.02
CA THR A 71 -3.23 -4.37 18.11
C THR A 71 -4.04 -4.41 16.83
N GLN A 72 -4.30 -5.60 16.29
CA GLN A 72 -5.11 -5.78 15.09
C GLN A 72 -6.44 -5.01 15.18
N GLY A 73 -6.79 -4.32 14.09
CA GLY A 73 -7.97 -3.45 14.01
C GLY A 73 -7.75 -2.04 14.55
N ALA A 74 -6.53 -1.70 15.02
CA ALA A 74 -6.18 -0.32 15.31
C ALA A 74 -6.24 0.52 14.03
N VAL A 75 -6.78 1.74 14.14
CA VAL A 75 -6.87 2.68 13.02
C VAL A 75 -6.11 3.95 13.37
N ARG A 76 -5.21 4.37 12.49
CA ARG A 76 -4.49 5.64 12.59
C ARG A 76 -4.86 6.59 11.47
N GLN A 77 -4.77 7.89 11.73
CA GLN A 77 -4.79 8.93 10.71
C GLN A 77 -3.38 9.51 10.55
N LEU A 78 -2.89 9.44 9.32
CA LEU A 78 -1.63 10.06 8.93
C LEU A 78 -1.90 11.38 8.21
N THR A 79 -1.13 12.41 8.52
CA THR A 79 -1.13 13.68 7.78
C THR A 79 0.22 13.83 7.07
N ILE A 80 0.19 13.90 5.75
CA ILE A 80 1.39 14.18 4.94
C ILE A 80 1.85 15.60 5.24
N LYS A 81 3.17 15.82 5.34
CA LYS A 81 3.72 17.15 5.51
C LYS A 81 3.33 18.02 4.31
N ASP A 82 2.68 19.15 4.61
CA ASP A 82 2.12 20.08 3.60
C ASP A 82 1.13 19.43 2.62
N GLY A 83 0.45 18.35 3.05
CA GLY A 83 -0.45 17.55 2.22
C GLY A 83 -1.69 17.05 2.95
N PRO A 84 -2.48 16.20 2.28
CA PRO A 84 -3.73 15.66 2.82
C PRO A 84 -3.48 14.61 3.91
N SER A 85 -4.58 14.28 4.62
CA SER A 85 -4.62 13.15 5.55
C SER A 85 -5.26 11.93 4.92
N PHE A 86 -4.92 10.74 5.42
CA PHE A 86 -5.54 9.47 5.08
C PHE A 86 -5.54 8.53 6.29
N THR A 87 -6.34 7.47 6.25
CA THR A 87 -6.48 6.54 7.35
C THR A 87 -6.00 5.14 6.98
N GLU A 88 -5.36 4.49 7.94
CA GLU A 88 -4.86 3.14 7.83
C GLU A 88 -5.36 2.26 8.97
N GLU A 89 -5.55 0.98 8.68
CA GLU A 89 -5.91 -0.06 9.65
C GLU A 89 -4.80 -1.09 9.76
N LEU A 90 -4.41 -1.41 10.99
CA LEU A 90 -3.48 -2.47 11.31
C LEU A 90 -4.15 -3.84 11.14
N LEU A 91 -3.64 -4.63 10.22
CA LEU A 91 -4.16 -5.97 9.90
C LEU A 91 -3.53 -7.07 10.76
N ASP A 92 -2.25 -6.93 11.05
CA ASP A 92 -1.46 -7.88 11.85
C ASP A 92 -0.25 -7.18 12.48
N PHE A 93 0.14 -7.67 13.66
CA PHE A 93 1.33 -7.20 14.38
C PHE A 93 1.96 -8.38 15.12
N SER A 94 3.26 -8.56 14.94
CA SER A 94 4.03 -9.59 15.64
C SER A 94 5.30 -9.01 16.27
N GLU A 95 5.32 -8.89 17.59
CA GLU A 95 6.53 -8.51 18.34
C GLU A 95 7.65 -9.55 18.14
N THR A 96 7.31 -10.83 18.14
CA THR A 96 8.30 -11.93 18.01
C THR A 96 8.91 -12.01 16.61
N LEU A 97 8.12 -11.75 15.55
CA LEU A 97 8.58 -11.79 14.17
C LEU A 97 9.09 -10.43 13.68
N HIS A 98 8.97 -9.39 14.50
CA HIS A 98 9.33 -8.00 14.18
C HIS A 98 8.72 -7.54 12.85
N THR A 99 7.41 -7.72 12.72
CA THR A 99 6.67 -7.38 11.50
C THR A 99 5.28 -6.86 11.82
N TYR A 100 4.78 -5.99 10.96
CA TYR A 100 3.37 -5.61 10.96
C TYR A 100 2.86 -5.40 9.55
N GLN A 101 1.54 -5.63 9.36
CA GLN A 101 0.83 -5.43 8.11
C GLN A 101 -0.33 -4.48 8.32
N TYR A 102 -0.55 -3.58 7.35
CA TYR A 102 -1.62 -2.61 7.41
C TYR A 102 -2.18 -2.31 6.02
N ARG A 103 -3.36 -1.70 5.99
CA ARG A 103 -4.01 -1.26 4.75
C ARG A 103 -4.47 0.19 4.85
N ILE A 104 -4.52 0.87 3.72
CA ILE A 104 -5.24 2.13 3.61
C ILE A 104 -6.74 1.81 3.51
N ILE A 105 -7.57 2.46 4.34
CA ILE A 105 -9.03 2.31 4.34
C ILE A 105 -9.73 3.54 3.77
N GLU A 106 -9.14 4.72 3.87
CA GLU A 106 -9.65 5.97 3.30
C GLU A 106 -8.49 6.86 2.89
N SER A 107 -8.49 7.33 1.62
CA SER A 107 -7.38 8.15 1.11
C SER A 107 -7.77 8.96 -0.12
N PRO A 108 -7.29 10.22 -0.24
CA PRO A 108 -7.32 10.97 -1.48
C PRO A 108 -6.20 10.54 -2.46
N LEU A 109 -5.25 9.71 -2.03
CA LEU A 109 -4.16 9.24 -2.89
C LEU A 109 -4.68 8.47 -4.10
N PRO A 110 -3.95 8.47 -5.24
CA PRO A 110 -4.39 7.82 -6.48
C PRO A 110 -4.18 6.29 -6.46
N LEU A 111 -4.52 5.64 -5.33
CA LEU A 111 -4.31 4.22 -5.05
C LEU A 111 -5.59 3.53 -4.61
N ASN A 112 -5.72 2.25 -4.95
CA ASN A 112 -6.76 1.36 -4.44
C ASN A 112 -6.15 0.05 -3.93
N GLY A 113 -6.82 -0.57 -2.94
CA GLY A 113 -6.45 -1.89 -2.42
C GLY A 113 -5.04 -1.96 -1.85
N TYR A 114 -4.54 -0.84 -1.32
CA TYR A 114 -3.19 -0.77 -0.75
C TYR A 114 -3.10 -1.60 0.53
N VAL A 115 -2.17 -2.55 0.51
CA VAL A 115 -1.75 -3.33 1.69
C VAL A 115 -0.22 -3.32 1.73
N ALA A 116 0.34 -3.00 2.89
CA ALA A 116 1.78 -2.96 3.10
C ALA A 116 2.22 -3.84 4.26
N THR A 117 3.45 -4.32 4.18
CA THR A 117 4.13 -5.07 5.25
C THR A 117 5.47 -4.43 5.54
N PHE A 118 5.72 -4.17 6.81
CA PHE A 118 7.00 -3.70 7.33
C PHE A 118 7.63 -4.82 8.15
N THR A 119 8.91 -5.14 7.90
CA THR A 119 9.60 -6.25 8.56
C THR A 119 11.03 -5.87 8.90
N VAL A 120 11.46 -6.21 10.11
CA VAL A 120 12.82 -6.01 10.62
C VAL A 120 13.43 -7.36 10.92
N LYS A 121 14.61 -7.66 10.35
CA LYS A 121 15.30 -8.95 10.51
C LYS A 121 16.79 -8.74 10.80
N PRO A 122 17.46 -9.72 11.41
CA PRO A 122 18.91 -9.70 11.49
C PRO A 122 19.53 -9.51 10.11
N GLY A 123 20.50 -8.65 9.99
CA GLY A 123 21.23 -8.42 8.75
C GLY A 123 22.23 -9.56 8.47
N LYS A 124 22.88 -9.50 7.30
CA LYS A 124 23.87 -10.50 6.88
C LYS A 124 25.20 -10.41 7.64
N LYS A 125 25.48 -9.27 8.26
CA LYS A 125 26.70 -9.04 9.04
C LYS A 125 26.35 -8.94 10.53
N PRO A 126 27.29 -9.27 11.44
CA PRO A 126 27.09 -9.02 12.87
C PRO A 126 26.70 -7.55 13.12
N ASP A 127 25.88 -7.32 14.13
CA ASP A 127 25.39 -6.00 14.55
C ASP A 127 24.75 -5.15 13.44
N THR A 128 24.19 -5.84 12.43
CA THR A 128 23.40 -5.19 11.37
C THR A 128 21.98 -5.71 11.34
N THR A 129 21.09 -4.88 10.85
CA THR A 129 19.65 -5.17 10.72
C THR A 129 19.21 -4.84 9.29
N THR A 130 18.45 -5.74 8.68
CA THR A 130 17.79 -5.48 7.39
C THR A 130 16.33 -5.12 7.65
N VAL A 131 15.91 -3.94 7.18
CA VAL A 131 14.51 -3.52 7.18
C VAL A 131 13.96 -3.62 5.78
N THR A 132 12.80 -4.25 5.64
CA THR A 132 12.08 -4.37 4.36
C THR A 132 10.69 -3.75 4.50
N TRP A 133 10.32 -2.93 3.53
CA TRP A 133 8.99 -2.33 3.43
C TRP A 133 8.40 -2.65 2.05
N SER A 134 7.31 -3.41 2.02
CA SER A 134 6.68 -3.84 0.77
C SER A 134 5.21 -3.46 0.73
N ALA A 135 4.68 -3.21 -0.48
CA ALA A 135 3.26 -2.97 -0.68
C ALA A 135 2.75 -3.61 -1.96
N LYS A 136 1.44 -3.91 -1.95
CA LYS A 136 0.64 -4.33 -3.10
C LYS A 136 -0.57 -3.40 -3.20
N PHE A 137 -0.85 -2.90 -4.41
CA PHE A 137 -1.95 -1.95 -4.66
C PHE A 137 -2.30 -1.92 -6.16
N THR A 138 -3.30 -1.16 -6.54
CA THR A 138 -3.55 -0.74 -7.92
C THR A 138 -3.62 0.78 -7.97
N ARG A 139 -3.42 1.38 -9.16
CA ARG A 139 -3.79 2.78 -9.34
C ARG A 139 -5.31 2.95 -9.22
N LYS A 140 -5.76 4.14 -8.85
CA LYS A 140 -7.18 4.46 -8.65
C LYS A 140 -7.91 4.65 -9.97
N ASN A 141 -7.32 5.38 -10.91
CA ASN A 141 -7.85 5.57 -12.26
C ASN A 141 -7.50 4.36 -13.13
N LEU A 142 -8.50 3.56 -13.50
CA LEU A 142 -8.31 2.32 -14.28
C LEU A 142 -8.50 2.52 -15.79
N ALA A 143 -8.62 3.77 -16.29
CA ALA A 143 -8.70 4.04 -17.71
C ALA A 143 -7.44 3.53 -18.45
N ASP A 144 -7.59 3.11 -19.71
CA ASP A 144 -6.46 2.60 -20.51
C ASP A 144 -5.36 3.65 -20.70
N ASN A 145 -5.74 4.92 -20.84
CA ASN A 145 -4.84 6.06 -20.97
C ASN A 145 -5.11 7.09 -19.86
N PRO A 146 -4.65 6.85 -18.62
CA PRO A 146 -4.86 7.79 -17.53
C PRO A 146 -3.98 9.04 -17.75
N PRO A 147 -4.39 10.21 -17.22
CA PRO A 147 -3.58 11.42 -17.26
C PRO A 147 -2.27 11.23 -16.48
N ALA A 148 -1.30 12.12 -16.73
CA ALA A 148 -0.06 12.19 -15.97
C ALA A 148 -0.37 12.38 -14.46
N GLY A 149 0.36 11.67 -13.61
CA GLY A 149 0.13 11.60 -12.16
C GLY A 149 -0.81 10.47 -11.72
N GLU A 150 -1.47 9.77 -12.68
CA GLU A 150 -2.43 8.70 -12.39
C GLU A 150 -2.07 7.37 -13.07
N THR A 151 -0.87 7.27 -13.66
CA THR A 151 -0.38 6.05 -14.31
C THR A 151 0.12 5.01 -13.30
N ASP A 152 0.33 3.77 -13.76
CA ASP A 152 0.96 2.73 -12.94
C ASP A 152 2.35 3.15 -12.46
N ASP A 153 3.15 3.77 -13.34
CA ASP A 153 4.48 4.28 -13.03
C ASP A 153 4.43 5.40 -11.98
N ASP A 154 3.48 6.32 -12.08
CA ASP A 154 3.31 7.40 -11.09
C ASP A 154 2.94 6.82 -9.72
N ALA A 155 2.03 5.86 -9.67
CA ALA A 155 1.63 5.19 -8.44
C ALA A 155 2.80 4.42 -7.80
N GLN A 156 3.61 3.71 -8.61
CA GLN A 156 4.81 3.02 -8.12
C GLN A 156 5.87 4.00 -7.63
N LYS A 157 6.16 5.07 -8.38
CA LYS A 157 7.12 6.11 -7.98
C LYS A 157 6.73 6.78 -6.67
N LEU A 158 5.43 7.08 -6.49
CA LEU A 158 4.92 7.65 -5.25
C LEU A 158 5.26 6.76 -4.05
N ILE A 159 4.89 5.49 -4.09
CA ILE A 159 5.11 4.58 -2.97
C ILE A 159 6.59 4.26 -2.77
N THR A 160 7.35 4.09 -3.84
CA THR A 160 8.82 3.92 -3.78
C THR A 160 9.47 5.10 -3.06
N GLY A 161 9.12 6.33 -3.42
CA GLY A 161 9.66 7.53 -2.79
C GLY A 161 9.32 7.64 -1.30
N VAL A 162 8.10 7.29 -0.92
CA VAL A 162 7.69 7.21 0.49
C VAL A 162 8.56 6.20 1.24
N PHE A 163 8.68 4.98 0.74
CA PHE A 163 9.45 3.94 1.42
C PHE A 163 10.94 4.29 1.53
N GLN A 164 11.55 4.73 0.45
CA GLN A 164 12.97 5.11 0.43
C GLN A 164 13.28 6.24 1.40
N SER A 165 12.42 7.28 1.44
CA SER A 165 12.58 8.41 2.36
C SER A 165 12.49 7.98 3.82
N GLY A 166 11.50 7.15 4.16
CA GLY A 166 11.33 6.62 5.51
C GLY A 166 12.51 5.73 5.94
N LEU A 167 12.86 4.75 5.11
CA LEU A 167 13.95 3.82 5.39
C LEU A 167 15.30 4.53 5.53
N ALA A 168 15.57 5.53 4.68
CA ALA A 168 16.79 6.33 4.78
C ALA A 168 16.88 7.11 6.10
N ASN A 169 15.77 7.70 6.56
CA ASN A 169 15.76 8.42 7.83
C ASN A 169 15.80 7.47 9.03
N LEU A 170 15.10 6.32 8.98
CA LEU A 170 15.19 5.30 10.02
C LEU A 170 16.64 4.84 10.21
N LYS A 171 17.34 4.57 9.09
CA LYS A 171 18.77 4.26 9.11
C LYS A 171 19.57 5.36 9.81
N LYS A 172 19.39 6.60 9.41
CA LYS A 172 20.10 7.77 9.96
C LYS A 172 19.94 7.88 11.47
N ILE A 173 18.71 7.76 11.99
CA ILE A 173 18.43 7.95 13.43
C ILE A 173 18.80 6.75 14.30
N THR A 174 18.96 5.57 13.69
CA THR A 174 19.33 4.35 14.44
C THR A 174 20.82 4.04 14.38
N GLU A 175 21.56 4.51 13.37
CA GLU A 175 23.02 4.40 13.27
C GLU A 175 23.76 5.49 14.09
N GLY A 176 23.13 6.62 14.35
CA GLY A 176 23.64 7.73 15.18
C GLY A 176 23.25 7.50 16.60
#